data_e8b99854adec2b5bdd701c2e202533d8
#
_entry.id   e8b99854adec2b5bdd701c2e202533d8
#
_cell.length_a   1.000
_cell.length_b   1.000
_cell.length_c   1.000
_cell.angle_alpha   90.00
_cell.angle_beta   90.00
_cell.angle_gamma   90.00
#
_symmetry.space_group_name_H-M   'P 1'
#
loop_
_entity.id
_entity.type
_entity.pdbx_description
1 polymer ?
#
loop_
_entity_poly.entity_id
_entity_poly.type
_entity_poly.pdbx_seq_one_letter_code
_entity_poly.pdbx_strand_id
1 'polypeptide(L)'
;MFTLRPLHESDYDNILLRWWEDWGWVAPVKEMLPQDGIGGVIVYDEDEPVCAGFLYMTNSKMAWVEWIISNKNYRKKPQRKEAIVYLVKTLTDIAKNNGATFAYTVLKNKSLSSIYEQIGYIDGDDNVKEMIKVL
;
A
#
# COMPACT_ATOMS: atom_id res chain seq x y z
N MET A 1 11.48 -0.18 -16.69
CA MET A 1 12.08 0.33 -15.43
C MET A 1 11.02 0.97 -14.57
N PHE A 2 11.05 0.67 -13.27
CA PHE A 2 10.07 1.23 -12.34
C PHE A 2 10.53 2.58 -11.82
N THR A 3 9.59 3.50 -11.73
CA THR A 3 9.75 4.77 -11.04
C THR A 3 8.63 4.91 -10.02
N LEU A 4 8.81 5.78 -9.04
CA LEU A 4 7.75 6.07 -8.10
C LEU A 4 7.71 7.56 -7.80
N ARG A 5 6.56 8.01 -7.35
CA ARG A 5 6.36 9.36 -6.90
C ARG A 5 5.38 9.39 -5.73
N PRO A 6 5.37 10.47 -4.94
CA PRO A 6 4.30 10.66 -3.96
C PRO A 6 2.94 10.71 -4.65
N LEU A 7 1.90 10.28 -3.95
CA LEU A 7 0.54 10.42 -4.45
C LEU A 7 0.16 11.89 -4.52
N HIS A 8 -0.58 12.24 -5.57
CA HIS A 8 -1.15 13.57 -5.79
C HIS A 8 -2.63 13.57 -5.39
N GLU A 9 -3.16 14.76 -5.15
CA GLU A 9 -4.55 14.93 -4.77
C GLU A 9 -5.53 14.30 -5.78
N SER A 10 -5.21 14.36 -7.07
CA SER A 10 -6.06 13.82 -8.12
C SER A 10 -6.01 12.30 -8.28
N ASP A 11 -5.01 11.63 -7.69
CA ASP A 11 -4.79 10.20 -7.93
C ASP A 11 -5.92 9.33 -7.38
N TYR A 12 -6.47 9.68 -6.22
CA TYR A 12 -7.54 8.91 -5.62
C TYR A 12 -8.73 8.79 -6.57
N ASP A 13 -9.23 9.93 -7.07
CA ASP A 13 -10.40 9.93 -7.95
C ASP A 13 -10.09 9.40 -9.35
N ASN A 14 -8.91 9.67 -9.88
CA ASN A 14 -8.58 9.36 -11.28
C ASN A 14 -7.98 7.98 -11.48
N ILE A 15 -7.35 7.40 -10.46
CA ILE A 15 -6.63 6.14 -10.59
C ILE A 15 -7.09 5.10 -9.57
N LEU A 16 -7.02 5.44 -8.27
CA LEU A 16 -7.15 4.44 -7.21
C LEU A 16 -8.55 3.90 -7.04
N LEU A 17 -9.57 4.76 -7.10
CA LEU A 17 -10.97 4.31 -7.00
C LEU A 17 -11.28 3.25 -8.05
N ARG A 18 -10.82 3.48 -9.27
CA ARG A 18 -11.02 2.53 -10.35
C ARG A 18 -10.33 1.20 -10.09
N TRP A 19 -9.13 1.24 -9.51
CA TRP A 19 -8.41 0.02 -9.21
C TRP A 19 -9.16 -0.84 -8.19
N TRP A 20 -9.65 -0.25 -7.10
CA TRP A 20 -10.44 -0.99 -6.14
C TRP A 20 -11.71 -1.57 -6.78
N GLU A 21 -12.38 -0.77 -7.59
CA GLU A 21 -13.59 -1.19 -8.31
C GLU A 21 -13.29 -2.36 -9.25
N ASP A 22 -12.20 -2.30 -10.00
CA ASP A 22 -11.81 -3.36 -10.94
C ASP A 22 -11.58 -4.71 -10.23
N TRP A 23 -11.06 -4.67 -8.99
CA TRP A 23 -10.88 -5.88 -8.20
C TRP A 23 -12.17 -6.32 -7.50
N GLY A 24 -13.21 -5.53 -7.53
CA GLY A 24 -14.45 -5.80 -6.81
C GLY A 24 -14.36 -5.54 -5.31
N TRP A 25 -13.45 -4.68 -4.88
CA TRP A 25 -13.24 -4.36 -3.48
C TRP A 25 -13.83 -3.00 -3.13
N VAL A 26 -14.25 -2.85 -1.88
CA VAL A 26 -14.74 -1.56 -1.38
C VAL A 26 -13.54 -0.65 -1.13
N ALA A 27 -13.55 0.50 -1.78
CA ALA A 27 -12.50 1.49 -1.59
C ALA A 27 -12.63 2.16 -0.21
N PRO A 28 -11.51 2.43 0.48
CA PRO A 28 -11.56 3.30 1.65
C PRO A 28 -11.92 4.71 1.22
N VAL A 29 -12.72 5.42 2.03
CA VAL A 29 -12.97 6.84 1.77
C VAL A 29 -11.68 7.64 2.02
N LYS A 30 -11.56 8.81 1.39
CA LYS A 30 -10.34 9.62 1.49
C LYS A 30 -9.94 9.91 2.94
N GLU A 31 -10.91 10.21 3.78
CA GLU A 31 -10.63 10.56 5.18
C GLU A 31 -10.12 9.39 6.03
N MET A 32 -10.22 8.16 5.53
CA MET A 32 -9.59 7.00 6.17
C MET A 32 -8.11 6.87 5.80
N LEU A 33 -7.67 7.54 4.75
CA LEU A 33 -6.32 7.43 4.24
C LEU A 33 -5.43 8.53 4.80
N PRO A 34 -4.12 8.28 4.94
CA PRO A 34 -3.20 9.31 5.45
C PRO A 34 -3.25 10.55 4.57
N GLN A 35 -3.33 11.73 5.22
CA GLN A 35 -3.33 13.03 4.55
C GLN A 35 -4.41 13.12 3.46
N ASP A 36 -5.59 12.58 3.75
CA ASP A 36 -6.75 12.59 2.85
C ASP A 36 -6.44 12.00 1.45
N GLY A 37 -5.66 10.92 1.42
CA GLY A 37 -5.41 10.16 0.21
C GLY A 37 -4.09 10.48 -0.50
N ILE A 38 -3.25 11.33 0.06
CA ILE A 38 -1.94 11.63 -0.55
C ILE A 38 -0.74 11.10 0.26
N GLY A 39 -0.99 10.49 1.40
CA GLY A 39 0.06 9.98 2.29
C GLY A 39 0.62 8.63 1.88
N GLY A 40 1.04 8.50 0.65
CA GLY A 40 1.62 7.28 0.12
C GLY A 40 2.36 7.52 -1.18
N VAL A 41 2.67 6.43 -1.88
CA VAL A 41 3.41 6.48 -3.15
C VAL A 41 2.74 5.61 -4.21
N ILE A 42 3.00 5.92 -5.45
CA ILE A 42 2.54 5.16 -6.60
C ILE A 42 3.72 4.79 -7.48
N VAL A 43 3.74 3.55 -7.95
CA VAL A 43 4.80 3.00 -8.79
C VAL A 43 4.33 2.94 -10.23
N TYR A 44 5.20 3.34 -11.14
CA TYR A 44 4.98 3.30 -12.59
C TYR A 44 5.99 2.39 -13.27
N ASP A 45 5.54 1.71 -14.31
CA ASP A 45 6.40 1.07 -15.30
C ASP A 45 6.32 1.92 -16.57
N GLU A 46 7.36 2.70 -16.83
CA GLU A 46 7.34 3.76 -17.84
C GLU A 46 6.15 4.69 -17.56
N ASP A 47 5.18 4.78 -18.44
CA ASP A 47 4.00 5.65 -18.28
C ASP A 47 2.79 4.94 -17.66
N GLU A 48 2.89 3.64 -17.40
CA GLU A 48 1.77 2.86 -16.88
C GLU A 48 1.82 2.78 -15.36
N PRO A 49 0.77 3.27 -14.65
CA PRO A 49 0.72 3.11 -13.20
C PRO A 49 0.45 1.64 -12.83
N VAL A 50 1.21 1.12 -11.89
CA VAL A 50 1.22 -0.32 -11.55
C VAL A 50 0.60 -0.61 -10.20
N CYS A 51 1.01 0.10 -9.17
CA CYS A 51 0.54 -0.15 -7.82
C CYS A 51 0.77 1.07 -6.93
N ALA A 52 0.04 1.12 -5.82
CA ALA A 52 0.12 2.20 -4.86
C ALA A 52 -0.09 1.67 -3.46
N GLY A 53 0.35 2.40 -2.47
CA GLY A 53 0.16 2.06 -1.06
C GLY A 53 0.34 3.27 -0.17
N PHE A 54 -0.03 3.10 1.09
CA PHE A 54 -0.11 4.19 2.05
C PHE A 54 0.71 3.91 3.29
N LEU A 55 1.20 4.98 3.90
CA LEU A 55 1.98 4.92 5.13
C LEU A 55 1.29 5.76 6.19
N TYR A 56 0.92 5.10 7.30
CA TYR A 56 0.44 5.77 8.49
C TYR A 56 1.59 5.89 9.47
N MET A 57 1.97 7.10 9.81
CA MET A 57 2.83 7.33 10.96
C MET A 57 1.93 7.51 12.18
N THR A 58 2.28 6.88 13.28
CA THR A 58 1.50 6.96 14.51
C THR A 58 2.21 7.86 15.53
N ASN A 59 1.55 8.09 16.64
CA ASN A 59 2.16 8.82 17.76
C ASN A 59 3.04 7.90 18.64
N SER A 60 3.37 6.70 18.15
CA SER A 60 4.34 5.80 18.76
C SER A 60 5.49 5.59 17.77
N LYS A 61 6.37 4.63 18.07
CA LYS A 61 7.46 4.23 17.15
C LYS A 61 7.00 3.21 16.11
N MET A 62 5.72 2.91 16.02
CA MET A 62 5.17 1.98 15.05
C MET A 62 4.54 2.74 13.89
N ALA A 63 4.91 2.37 12.67
CA ALA A 63 4.27 2.83 11.45
C ALA A 63 3.43 1.71 10.86
N TRP A 64 2.43 2.04 10.06
CA TRP A 64 1.53 1.08 9.45
C TRP A 64 1.58 1.23 7.93
N VAL A 65 1.98 0.18 7.24
CA VAL A 65 2.05 0.12 5.77
C VAL A 65 0.83 -0.65 5.28
N GLU A 66 -0.12 0.05 4.66
CA GLU A 66 -1.44 -0.52 4.40
C GLU A 66 -2.02 -0.05 3.07
N TRP A 67 -3.16 -0.65 2.71
CA TRP A 67 -3.92 -0.30 1.52
C TRP A 67 -3.13 -0.46 0.23
N ILE A 68 -2.37 -1.56 0.12
CA ILE A 68 -1.68 -1.87 -1.13
C ILE A 68 -2.73 -2.22 -2.19
N ILE A 69 -2.70 -1.50 -3.29
CA ILE A 69 -3.62 -1.71 -4.40
C ILE A 69 -2.83 -1.71 -5.71
N SER A 70 -3.21 -2.58 -6.63
CA SER A 70 -2.53 -2.68 -7.92
C SER A 70 -3.48 -2.54 -9.08
N ASN A 71 -2.92 -2.16 -10.22
CA ASN A 71 -3.63 -2.06 -11.48
C ASN A 71 -3.92 -3.47 -12.01
N LYS A 72 -5.19 -3.86 -12.05
CA LYS A 72 -5.61 -5.18 -12.51
C LYS A 72 -5.16 -5.48 -13.94
N ASN A 73 -5.07 -4.45 -14.77
CA ASN A 73 -4.62 -4.60 -16.16
C ASN A 73 -3.14 -5.00 -16.26
N TYR A 74 -2.38 -4.79 -15.19
CA TYR A 74 -0.95 -5.16 -15.12
C TYR A 74 -0.75 -6.55 -14.50
N ARG A 75 -1.81 -7.24 -14.06
CA ARG A 75 -1.71 -8.44 -13.22
C ARG A 75 -0.97 -9.62 -13.84
N LYS A 76 -0.96 -9.71 -15.17
CA LYS A 76 -0.31 -10.82 -15.87
C LYS A 76 1.15 -10.54 -16.25
N LYS A 77 1.62 -9.34 -15.99
CA LYS A 77 3.01 -8.98 -16.30
C LYS A 77 3.97 -9.66 -15.32
N PRO A 78 5.06 -10.26 -15.79
CA PRO A 78 5.99 -10.97 -14.90
C PRO A 78 6.65 -10.04 -13.88
N GLN A 79 6.74 -8.74 -14.16
CA GLN A 79 7.36 -7.76 -13.28
C GLN A 79 6.44 -7.27 -12.15
N ARG A 80 5.18 -7.72 -12.12
CA ARG A 80 4.20 -7.22 -11.15
C ARG A 80 4.66 -7.39 -9.69
N LYS A 81 5.15 -8.57 -9.36
CA LYS A 81 5.63 -8.85 -8.00
C LYS A 81 6.78 -7.93 -7.61
N GLU A 82 7.71 -7.72 -8.53
CA GLU A 82 8.86 -6.86 -8.32
C GLU A 82 8.43 -5.41 -8.06
N ALA A 83 7.42 -4.93 -8.78
CA ALA A 83 6.87 -3.59 -8.57
C ALA A 83 6.28 -3.44 -7.16
N ILE A 84 5.54 -4.44 -6.69
CA ILE A 84 4.93 -4.40 -5.36
C ILE A 84 6.00 -4.49 -4.27
N VAL A 85 7.02 -5.31 -4.46
CA VAL A 85 8.17 -5.37 -3.54
C VAL A 85 8.81 -3.99 -3.43
N TYR A 86 9.05 -3.34 -4.55
CA TYR A 86 9.61 -2.00 -4.60
C TYR A 86 8.74 -1.00 -3.83
N LEU A 87 7.43 -1.06 -4.03
CA LEU A 87 6.46 -0.21 -3.32
C LEU A 87 6.54 -0.38 -1.81
N VAL A 88 6.39 -1.62 -1.34
CA VAL A 88 6.34 -1.91 0.11
C VAL A 88 7.68 -1.59 0.78
N LYS A 89 8.78 -1.93 0.11
CA LYS A 89 10.12 -1.60 0.61
C LYS A 89 10.29 -0.09 0.75
N THR A 90 9.86 0.68 -0.25
CA THR A 90 9.96 2.14 -0.21
C THR A 90 9.15 2.72 0.93
N LEU A 91 7.89 2.29 1.11
CA LEU A 91 7.06 2.76 2.21
C LEU A 91 7.70 2.45 3.57
N THR A 92 8.25 1.25 3.70
CA THR A 92 8.94 0.81 4.92
C THR A 92 10.18 1.66 5.19
N ASP A 93 10.97 1.95 4.16
CA ASP A 93 12.16 2.80 4.29
C ASP A 93 11.79 4.24 4.66
N ILE A 94 10.71 4.77 4.10
CA ILE A 94 10.21 6.10 4.47
C ILE A 94 9.82 6.12 5.96
N ALA A 95 9.13 5.08 6.43
CA ALA A 95 8.76 4.96 7.84
C ALA A 95 10.00 5.01 8.73
N LYS A 96 11.02 4.22 8.39
CA LYS A 96 12.28 4.18 9.14
C LYS A 96 12.96 5.54 9.15
N ASN A 97 13.00 6.22 8.03
CA ASN A 97 13.64 7.52 7.91
C ASN A 97 12.88 8.61 8.69
N ASN A 98 11.61 8.38 8.98
CA ASN A 98 10.79 9.28 9.80
C ASN A 98 10.74 8.89 11.28
N GLY A 99 11.59 7.95 11.69
CA GLY A 99 11.78 7.64 13.11
C GLY A 99 11.04 6.40 13.62
N ALA A 100 10.32 5.68 12.76
CA ALA A 100 9.69 4.43 13.17
C ALA A 100 10.74 3.35 13.42
N THR A 101 10.53 2.56 14.47
CA THR A 101 11.38 1.40 14.77
C THR A 101 10.66 0.08 14.49
N PHE A 102 9.36 0.14 14.23
CA PHE A 102 8.55 -1.01 13.82
C PHE A 102 7.65 -0.62 12.66
N ALA A 103 7.49 -1.53 11.71
CA ALA A 103 6.50 -1.42 10.65
C ALA A 103 5.49 -2.54 10.80
N TYR A 104 4.21 -2.22 10.64
CA TYR A 104 3.10 -3.12 10.92
C TYR A 104 2.13 -3.14 9.76
N THR A 105 1.49 -4.28 9.53
CA THR A 105 0.42 -4.40 8.53
C THR A 105 -0.52 -5.54 8.89
N VAL A 106 -1.74 -5.49 8.35
CA VAL A 106 -2.69 -6.59 8.41
C VAL A 106 -3.09 -6.92 6.97
N LEU A 107 -2.78 -8.13 6.54
CA LEU A 107 -3.02 -8.55 5.17
C LEU A 107 -4.33 -9.30 5.05
N LYS A 108 -5.26 -8.76 4.28
CA LYS A 108 -6.50 -9.45 3.93
C LYS A 108 -6.27 -10.45 2.82
N ASN A 109 -5.31 -10.17 1.95
CA ASN A 109 -4.93 -11.03 0.84
C ASN A 109 -3.59 -11.70 1.14
N LYS A 110 -3.63 -12.99 1.41
CA LYS A 110 -2.44 -13.74 1.79
C LYS A 110 -1.39 -13.80 0.68
N SER A 111 -1.75 -13.51 -0.56
CA SER A 111 -0.77 -13.49 -1.64
C SER A 111 0.29 -12.39 -1.45
N LEU A 112 -0.01 -11.38 -0.64
CA LEU A 112 0.97 -10.34 -0.30
C LEU A 112 1.98 -10.77 0.75
N SER A 113 1.71 -11.83 1.52
CA SER A 113 2.57 -12.28 2.61
C SER A 113 4.01 -12.51 2.15
N SER A 114 4.18 -13.20 1.03
CA SER A 114 5.51 -13.51 0.51
C SER A 114 6.30 -12.25 0.14
N ILE A 115 5.59 -11.21 -0.30
CA ILE A 115 6.20 -9.93 -0.64
C ILE A 115 6.73 -9.24 0.61
N TYR A 116 5.90 -9.18 1.67
CA TYR A 116 6.30 -8.58 2.94
C TYR A 116 7.43 -9.37 3.60
N GLU A 117 7.34 -10.71 3.59
CA GLU A 117 8.39 -11.58 4.14
C GLU A 117 9.73 -11.36 3.44
N GLN A 118 9.70 -11.17 2.13
CA GLN A 118 10.91 -10.96 1.33
C GLN A 118 11.70 -9.72 1.79
N ILE A 119 11.02 -8.73 2.36
CA ILE A 119 11.67 -7.50 2.83
C ILE A 119 11.82 -7.45 4.35
N GLY A 120 11.59 -8.57 5.04
CA GLY A 120 11.92 -8.71 6.44
C GLY A 120 10.76 -8.66 7.42
N TYR A 121 9.52 -8.59 6.95
CA TYR A 121 8.37 -8.70 7.83
C TYR A 121 8.24 -10.15 8.31
N ILE A 122 7.86 -10.33 9.55
CA ILE A 122 7.65 -11.66 10.15
C ILE A 122 6.20 -11.79 10.60
N ASP A 123 5.72 -13.02 10.66
CA ASP A 123 4.34 -13.30 11.03
C ASP A 123 4.07 -12.94 12.49
N GLY A 124 2.92 -12.30 12.70
CA GLY A 124 2.31 -12.13 14.01
C GLY A 124 1.10 -13.05 14.12
N ASP A 125 -0.04 -12.51 14.59
CA ASP A 125 -1.28 -13.29 14.70
C ASP A 125 -1.92 -13.53 13.34
N ASP A 126 -2.41 -14.74 13.10
CA ASP A 126 -3.11 -15.10 11.89
C ASP A 126 -4.63 -14.91 12.00
N ASN A 127 -5.16 -15.01 13.21
CA ASN A 127 -6.61 -15.04 13.44
C ASN A 127 -7.10 -13.69 13.92
N VAL A 128 -7.15 -12.73 12.99
CA VAL A 128 -7.56 -11.35 13.28
C VAL A 128 -8.86 -11.01 12.58
N LYS A 129 -9.63 -10.09 13.16
CA LYS A 129 -10.89 -9.61 12.63
C LYS A 129 -10.85 -8.10 12.51
N GLU A 130 -11.17 -7.59 11.33
CA GLU A 130 -11.30 -6.15 11.15
C GLU A 130 -12.63 -5.68 11.73
N MET A 131 -12.61 -4.59 12.47
CA MET A 131 -13.81 -3.96 13.01
C MET A 131 -13.71 -2.46 12.80
N ILE A 132 -14.81 -1.85 12.32
CA ILE A 132 -14.87 -0.43 12.03
C ILE A 132 -16.14 0.14 12.66
N LYS A 133 -16.01 1.32 13.24
CA LYS A 133 -17.16 2.10 13.72
C LYS A 133 -17.04 3.50 13.15
N VAL A 134 -18.10 3.97 12.52
CA VAL A 134 -18.20 5.37 12.09
C VAL A 134 -18.55 6.21 13.31
N LEU A 135 -17.80 7.27 13.55
CA LEU A 135 -17.95 8.12 14.71
C LEU A 135 -18.81 9.34 14.39
#